data_54bb9d2df766f567310292ad0dd6f672
#
_entry.id   54bb9d2df766f567310292ad0dd6f672
#
_cell.length_a   1.000
_cell.length_b   1.000
_cell.length_c   1.000
_cell.angle_alpha   90.00
_cell.angle_beta   90.00
_cell.angle_gamma   90.00
#
_symmetry.space_group_name_H-M   'P 1'
#
loop_
_entity.id
_entity.type
_entity.pdbx_description
1 polymer ?
#
loop_
_entity_poly.entity_id
_entity_poly.type
_entity_poly.pdbx_seq_one_letter_code
_entity_poly.pdbx_strand_id
1 'polypeptide(L)'
;RIPFELGVEGIHLDYLNKFEYHIPYKDIGSENEICGILIGMIDSFDNSHLIKDEISGTKWISPDELKNELERNKDAYCPWMMIALYFLAETDDRTSFTTIEHYKSLIIKWTTLDLKRVYENAIKHYIPDNNWRLVPW
;
A
#
# COMPACT_ATOMS: atom_id res chain seq x y z
N ARG A 1 -2.83 -7.69 14.49
CA ARG A 1 -3.75 -8.26 13.47
C ARG A 1 -3.01 -9.17 12.48
N ILE A 2 -1.82 -8.81 11.98
CA ILE A 2 -1.07 -9.61 10.99
C ILE A 2 -0.91 -11.09 11.38
N PRO A 3 -0.43 -11.45 12.60
CA PRO A 3 -0.37 -12.87 12.98
C PRO A 3 -1.73 -13.55 12.96
N PHE A 4 -2.76 -12.83 13.36
CA PHE A 4 -4.12 -13.36 13.41
C PHE A 4 -4.73 -13.54 12.01
N GLU A 5 -4.61 -12.55 11.14
CA GLU A 5 -5.24 -12.57 9.81
C GLU A 5 -4.46 -13.39 8.78
N LEU A 6 -3.14 -13.26 8.81
CA LEU A 6 -2.23 -13.87 7.82
C LEU A 6 -1.49 -15.11 8.34
N GLY A 7 -1.59 -15.44 9.62
CA GLY A 7 -0.83 -16.53 10.22
C GLY A 7 0.69 -16.33 10.20
N VAL A 8 1.16 -15.10 9.99
CA VAL A 8 2.59 -14.79 9.93
C VAL A 8 3.05 -14.29 11.29
N GLU A 9 3.87 -15.09 11.98
CA GLU A 9 4.43 -14.75 13.27
C GLU A 9 5.87 -14.23 13.15
N GLY A 10 6.30 -13.44 14.15
CA GLY A 10 7.69 -12.98 14.25
C GLY A 10 8.13 -11.96 13.20
N ILE A 11 7.19 -11.44 12.39
CA ILE A 11 7.52 -10.40 11.41
C ILE A 11 7.85 -9.09 12.13
N HIS A 12 8.99 -8.49 11.78
CA HIS A 12 9.31 -7.14 12.17
C HIS A 12 8.62 -6.17 11.22
N LEU A 13 7.89 -5.21 11.77
CA LEU A 13 7.18 -4.18 11.01
C LEU A 13 7.75 -2.81 11.36
N ASP A 14 8.14 -2.07 10.34
CA ASP A 14 8.54 -0.69 10.45
C ASP A 14 7.40 0.23 10.05
N TYR A 15 7.18 1.25 10.86
CA TYR A 15 6.22 2.28 10.56
C TYR A 15 6.87 3.35 9.67
N LEU A 16 6.34 3.55 8.47
CA LEU A 16 6.88 4.50 7.50
C LEU A 16 6.21 5.87 7.62
N ASN A 17 4.89 5.87 7.51
CA ASN A 17 4.14 7.11 7.37
C ASN A 17 2.65 6.89 7.66
N LYS A 18 1.88 7.95 7.67
CA LYS A 18 0.41 7.90 7.71
C LYS A 18 -0.19 8.92 6.75
N PHE A 19 -1.34 8.59 6.24
CA PHE A 19 -2.10 9.48 5.36
C PHE A 19 -3.58 9.46 5.74
N GLU A 20 -4.27 10.53 5.41
CA GLU A 20 -5.72 10.58 5.44
C GLU A 20 -6.27 10.60 4.02
N TYR A 21 -7.45 10.04 3.87
CA TYR A 21 -8.17 10.06 2.61
C TYR A 21 -9.68 10.13 2.84
N HIS A 22 -10.38 10.67 1.86
CA HIS A 22 -11.83 10.67 1.81
C HIS A 22 -12.27 10.13 0.44
N ILE A 23 -12.97 9.01 0.45
CA ILE A 23 -13.47 8.35 -0.76
C ILE A 23 -14.98 8.28 -0.70
N PRO A 24 -15.70 8.93 -1.63
CA PRO A 24 -17.13 8.73 -1.77
C PRO A 24 -17.42 7.32 -2.29
N TYR A 25 -18.39 6.64 -1.68
CA TYR A 25 -18.81 5.30 -2.08
C TYR A 25 -20.23 5.34 -2.64
N LYS A 26 -20.35 5.66 -3.93
CA LYS A 26 -21.63 5.84 -4.63
C LYS A 26 -22.60 6.74 -3.85
N ASP A 27 -23.88 6.37 -3.81
CA ASP A 27 -24.93 7.08 -3.07
C ASP A 27 -25.10 6.56 -1.63
N ILE A 28 -24.21 5.66 -1.18
CA ILE A 28 -24.35 4.95 0.09
C ILE A 28 -23.65 5.69 1.23
N GLY A 29 -22.57 6.42 0.94
CA GLY A 29 -21.79 7.13 1.95
C GLY A 29 -20.38 7.48 1.48
N SER A 30 -19.51 7.71 2.43
CA SER A 30 -18.10 7.97 2.19
C SER A 30 -17.26 7.33 3.28
N GLU A 31 -16.06 6.97 2.91
CA GLU A 31 -15.02 6.50 3.83
C GLU A 31 -14.05 7.66 4.07
N ASN A 32 -13.78 7.96 5.33
CA ASN A 32 -12.84 8.99 5.75
C ASN A 32 -11.98 8.44 6.88
N GLU A 33 -10.73 8.14 6.56
CA GLU A 33 -9.85 7.43 7.48
C GLU A 33 -8.43 8.00 7.50
N ILE A 34 -7.71 7.68 8.59
CA ILE A 34 -6.26 7.86 8.71
C ILE A 34 -5.63 6.48 8.71
N CYS A 35 -4.84 6.18 7.67
CA CYS A 35 -4.13 4.92 7.51
C CYS A 35 -2.64 5.07 7.82
N GLY A 36 -2.09 4.17 8.63
CA GLY A 36 -0.65 4.02 8.84
C GLY A 36 -0.05 3.07 7.79
N ILE A 37 1.09 3.45 7.25
CA ILE A 37 1.86 2.60 6.34
C ILE A 37 2.90 1.82 7.15
N LEU A 38 2.78 0.52 7.12
CA LEU A 38 3.75 -0.40 7.72
C LEU A 38 4.47 -1.16 6.61
N ILE A 39 5.74 -1.43 6.80
CA ILE A 39 6.54 -2.29 5.92
C ILE A 39 7.19 -3.41 6.71
N GLY A 40 7.24 -4.59 6.14
CA GLY A 40 7.92 -5.75 6.69
C GLY A 40 8.37 -6.68 5.60
N MET A 41 9.27 -7.60 5.92
CA MET A 41 9.76 -8.61 4.99
C MET A 41 9.37 -10.00 5.46
N ILE A 42 8.95 -10.83 4.53
CA ILE A 42 8.69 -12.24 4.74
C ILE A 42 9.30 -13.03 3.58
N ASP A 43 9.86 -14.19 3.87
CA ASP A 43 10.49 -15.05 2.86
C ASP A 43 9.49 -15.96 2.16
N SER A 44 8.43 -16.33 2.86
CA SER A 44 7.39 -17.23 2.35
C SER A 44 6.05 -16.92 2.99
N PHE A 45 5.00 -17.39 2.36
CA PHE A 45 3.64 -17.27 2.84
C PHE A 45 2.87 -18.59 2.66
N ASP A 46 2.22 -19.05 3.71
CA ASP A 46 1.37 -20.23 3.67
C ASP A 46 -0.12 -19.83 3.76
N ASN A 47 -0.84 -20.07 2.67
CA ASN A 47 -2.27 -19.77 2.58
C ASN A 47 -3.15 -20.64 3.49
N SER A 48 -2.62 -21.71 4.09
CA SER A 48 -3.38 -22.61 4.96
C SER A 48 -3.79 -21.94 6.28
N HIS A 49 -3.10 -20.90 6.69
CA HIS A 49 -3.31 -20.15 7.93
C HIS A 49 -4.20 -18.89 7.76
N LEU A 50 -4.66 -18.61 6.54
CA LEU A 50 -5.56 -17.49 6.29
C LEU A 50 -6.90 -17.65 7.00
N ILE A 51 -7.37 -16.58 7.63
CA ILE A 51 -8.75 -16.51 8.11
C ILE A 51 -9.64 -16.27 6.91
N LYS A 52 -10.32 -17.35 6.47
CA LYS A 52 -11.12 -17.37 5.24
C LYS A 52 -12.30 -16.40 5.24
N ASP A 53 -12.77 -16.01 6.41
CA ASP A 53 -13.88 -15.06 6.55
C ASP A 53 -13.44 -13.61 6.26
N GLU A 54 -12.13 -13.30 6.38
CA GLU A 54 -11.58 -11.98 6.14
C GLU A 54 -10.70 -11.92 4.87
N ILE A 55 -9.98 -13.01 4.55
CA ILE A 55 -9.03 -13.05 3.45
C ILE A 55 -9.33 -14.23 2.53
N SER A 56 -9.78 -13.94 1.33
CA SER A 56 -10.11 -14.96 0.33
C SER A 56 -8.89 -15.59 -0.33
N GLY A 57 -7.75 -14.92 -0.32
CA GLY A 57 -6.50 -15.42 -0.89
C GLY A 57 -5.41 -14.35 -0.91
N THR A 58 -4.20 -14.79 -1.23
CA THR A 58 -3.03 -13.93 -1.40
C THR A 58 -2.31 -14.28 -2.69
N LYS A 59 -1.58 -13.33 -3.23
CA LYS A 59 -0.63 -13.57 -4.32
C LYS A 59 0.62 -12.72 -4.13
N TRP A 60 1.74 -13.23 -4.58
CA TRP A 60 2.93 -12.44 -4.79
C TRP A 60 2.79 -11.65 -6.09
N ILE A 61 3.21 -10.41 -6.09
CA ILE A 61 3.18 -9.55 -7.26
C ILE A 61 4.48 -8.76 -7.34
N SER A 62 5.04 -8.66 -8.54
CA SER A 62 6.18 -7.78 -8.79
C SER A 62 5.72 -6.36 -9.12
N PRO A 63 6.60 -5.33 -9.00
CA PRO A 63 6.28 -3.96 -9.42
C PRO A 63 5.79 -3.86 -10.86
N ASP A 64 6.42 -4.58 -11.79
CA ASP A 64 6.05 -4.55 -13.20
C ASP A 64 4.70 -5.22 -13.47
N GLU A 65 4.40 -6.32 -12.78
CA GLU A 65 3.08 -6.97 -12.86
C GLU A 65 1.99 -6.05 -12.30
N LEU A 66 2.21 -5.43 -11.14
CA LEU A 66 1.24 -4.49 -10.55
C LEU A 66 0.99 -3.30 -11.49
N LYS A 67 2.05 -2.73 -12.08
CA LYS A 67 1.93 -1.68 -13.07
C LYS A 67 1.00 -2.08 -14.21
N ASN A 68 1.27 -3.23 -14.83
CA ASN A 68 0.48 -3.74 -15.95
C ASN A 68 -0.99 -3.99 -15.56
N GLU A 69 -1.22 -4.52 -14.36
CA GLU A 69 -2.59 -4.76 -13.87
C GLU A 69 -3.34 -3.46 -13.61
N LEU A 70 -2.70 -2.46 -13.01
CA LEU A 70 -3.30 -1.15 -12.76
C LEU A 70 -3.63 -0.39 -14.05
N GLU A 71 -2.81 -0.51 -15.08
CA GLU A 71 -3.08 0.09 -16.38
C GLU A 71 -4.29 -0.55 -17.07
N ARG A 72 -4.53 -1.86 -16.82
CA ARG A 72 -5.63 -2.61 -17.44
C ARG A 72 -6.93 -2.54 -16.65
N ASN A 73 -6.84 -2.66 -15.33
CA ASN A 73 -8.01 -2.75 -14.47
C ASN A 73 -7.73 -2.16 -13.08
N LYS A 74 -7.92 -0.85 -12.95
CA LYS A 74 -7.73 -0.13 -11.68
C LYS A 74 -8.69 -0.62 -10.60
N ASP A 75 -9.91 -1.00 -10.98
CA ASP A 75 -10.98 -1.39 -10.05
C ASP A 75 -10.70 -2.71 -9.32
N ALA A 76 -9.67 -3.45 -9.73
CA ALA A 76 -9.23 -4.66 -9.01
C ALA A 76 -8.48 -4.37 -7.69
N TYR A 77 -8.12 -3.10 -7.45
CA TYR A 77 -7.30 -2.70 -6.31
C TYR A 77 -7.97 -1.60 -5.50
N CYS A 78 -7.77 -1.64 -4.18
CA CYS A 78 -8.31 -0.61 -3.30
C CYS A 78 -7.51 0.70 -3.39
N PRO A 79 -8.19 1.85 -3.32
CA PRO A 79 -7.53 3.15 -3.48
C PRO A 79 -6.48 3.45 -2.42
N TRP A 80 -6.70 3.05 -1.16
CA TRP A 80 -5.71 3.27 -0.09
C TRP A 80 -4.41 2.51 -0.30
N MET A 81 -4.42 1.35 -0.98
CA MET A 81 -3.18 0.68 -1.40
C MET A 81 -2.38 1.55 -2.38
N MET A 82 -3.06 2.20 -3.33
CA MET A 82 -2.41 3.10 -4.29
C MET A 82 -1.82 4.34 -3.61
N ILE A 83 -2.54 4.89 -2.64
CA ILE A 83 -2.06 6.02 -1.84
C ILE A 83 -0.81 5.61 -1.03
N ALA A 84 -0.85 4.44 -0.39
CA ALA A 84 0.29 3.92 0.35
C ALA A 84 1.53 3.73 -0.54
N LEU A 85 1.37 3.14 -1.72
CA LEU A 85 2.46 2.96 -2.70
C LEU A 85 2.98 4.29 -3.25
N TYR A 86 2.10 5.26 -3.48
CA TYR A 86 2.50 6.61 -3.88
C TYR A 86 3.36 7.27 -2.80
N PHE A 87 2.94 7.22 -1.54
CA PHE A 87 3.73 7.78 -0.44
C PHE A 87 5.00 7.00 -0.14
N LEU A 88 5.03 5.69 -0.39
CA LEU A 88 6.27 4.92 -0.38
C LEU A 88 7.26 5.49 -1.43
N ALA A 89 6.76 5.86 -2.61
CA ALA A 89 7.57 6.48 -3.66
C ALA A 89 8.02 7.91 -3.34
N GLU A 90 7.30 8.62 -2.46
CA GLU A 90 7.66 9.96 -1.96
C GLU A 90 8.59 9.93 -0.74
N THR A 91 8.82 8.76 -0.15
CA THR A 91 9.69 8.62 1.01
C THR A 91 11.13 8.90 0.56
N ASP A 92 11.64 10.05 0.92
CA ASP A 92 12.99 10.44 0.63
C ASP A 92 13.94 10.10 1.81
N ASP A 93 15.26 10.26 1.58
CA ASP A 93 16.32 9.97 2.54
C ASP A 93 16.24 10.78 3.86
N ARG A 94 15.29 11.70 4.01
CA ARG A 94 15.10 12.56 5.18
C ARG A 94 14.30 11.94 6.31
N THR A 95 13.61 10.84 6.07
CA THR A 95 13.02 10.07 7.15
C THR A 95 14.11 9.26 7.85
N SER A 96 14.50 9.71 9.04
CA SER A 96 15.60 9.14 9.85
C SER A 96 15.23 7.82 10.51
N PHE A 97 14.71 6.86 9.75
CA PHE A 97 14.50 5.51 10.24
C PHE A 97 15.69 4.63 9.83
N THR A 98 16.43 4.16 10.81
CA THR A 98 17.58 3.25 10.64
C THR A 98 17.23 1.98 9.87
N THR A 99 15.97 1.66 9.76
CA THR A 99 15.41 0.48 9.08
C THR A 99 15.17 0.68 7.59
N ILE A 100 14.99 1.91 7.11
CA ILE A 100 14.77 2.17 5.67
C ILE A 100 15.99 1.74 4.84
N GLU A 101 17.20 1.89 5.35
CA GLU A 101 18.40 1.40 4.67
C GLU A 101 18.32 -0.11 4.35
N HIS A 102 17.74 -0.89 5.25
CA HIS A 102 17.55 -2.33 5.05
C HIS A 102 16.62 -2.65 3.87
N TYR A 103 15.61 -1.83 3.63
CA TYR A 103 14.64 -2.00 2.55
C TYR A 103 14.96 -1.20 1.28
N LYS A 104 15.99 -0.38 1.29
CA LYS A 104 16.30 0.59 0.24
C LYS A 104 16.33 -0.01 -1.16
N SER A 105 16.94 -1.18 -1.32
CA SER A 105 17.01 -1.87 -2.61
C SER A 105 15.65 -2.39 -3.11
N LEU A 106 14.75 -2.72 -2.19
CA LEU A 106 13.38 -3.14 -2.51
C LEU A 106 12.50 -1.93 -2.83
N ILE A 107 12.58 -0.89 -2.00
CA ILE A 107 11.82 0.35 -2.18
C ILE A 107 12.14 0.99 -3.53
N ILE A 108 13.40 1.01 -3.96
CA ILE A 108 13.80 1.55 -5.27
C ILE A 108 13.03 0.90 -6.42
N LYS A 109 12.76 -0.40 -6.37
CA LYS A 109 12.01 -1.11 -7.41
C LYS A 109 10.53 -0.66 -7.47
N TRP A 110 9.98 -0.23 -6.36
CA TRP A 110 8.59 0.20 -6.21
C TRP A 110 8.39 1.71 -6.36
N THR A 111 9.50 2.46 -6.45
CA THR A 111 9.51 3.94 -6.40
C THR A 111 10.00 4.58 -7.69
N THR A 112 10.02 3.86 -8.80
CA THR A 112 10.37 4.44 -10.09
C THR A 112 9.37 5.54 -10.49
N LEU A 113 9.84 6.55 -11.20
CA LEU A 113 8.99 7.65 -11.67
C LEU A 113 7.78 7.15 -12.48
N ASP A 114 7.96 6.08 -13.23
CA ASP A 114 6.92 5.48 -14.05
C ASP A 114 5.83 4.83 -13.19
N LEU A 115 6.22 4.06 -12.17
CA LEU A 115 5.28 3.48 -11.20
C LEU A 115 4.55 4.56 -10.40
N LYS A 116 5.24 5.60 -9.95
CA LYS A 116 4.63 6.72 -9.25
C LYS A 116 3.51 7.38 -10.07
N ARG A 117 3.72 7.56 -11.38
CA ARG A 117 2.68 8.08 -12.28
C ARG A 117 1.48 7.13 -12.39
N VAL A 118 1.73 5.82 -12.42
CA VAL A 118 0.65 4.82 -12.45
C VAL A 118 -0.17 4.87 -11.17
N TYR A 119 0.47 4.96 -10.00
CA TYR A 119 -0.23 5.11 -8.72
C TYR A 119 -1.05 6.41 -8.68
N GLU A 120 -0.48 7.53 -9.07
CA GLU A 120 -1.17 8.82 -9.12
C GLU A 120 -2.41 8.79 -10.04
N ASN A 121 -2.29 8.17 -11.20
CA ASN A 121 -3.42 8.01 -12.13
C ASN A 121 -4.50 7.09 -11.55
N ALA A 122 -4.11 6.02 -10.86
CA ALA A 122 -5.06 5.16 -10.18
C ALA A 122 -5.80 5.89 -9.05
N ILE A 123 -5.07 6.66 -8.23
CA ILE A 123 -5.68 7.46 -7.16
C ILE A 123 -6.68 8.48 -7.73
N LYS A 124 -6.34 9.19 -8.79
CA LYS A 124 -7.23 10.16 -9.45
C LYS A 124 -8.51 9.52 -10.00
N HIS A 125 -8.45 8.26 -10.38
CA HIS A 125 -9.63 7.51 -10.81
C HIS A 125 -10.65 7.34 -9.69
N TYR A 126 -10.20 7.12 -8.44
CA TYR A 126 -11.05 6.92 -7.28
C TYR A 126 -11.37 8.21 -6.52
N ILE A 127 -10.40 9.13 -6.45
CA ILE A 127 -10.47 10.37 -5.67
C ILE A 127 -10.13 11.55 -6.61
N PRO A 128 -11.04 11.92 -7.53
CA PRO A 128 -10.77 12.99 -8.51
C PRO A 128 -10.51 14.35 -7.86
N ASP A 129 -11.06 14.59 -6.68
CA ASP A 129 -10.95 15.86 -5.95
C ASP A 129 -9.66 15.97 -5.08
N ASN A 130 -8.75 15.01 -5.19
CA ASN A 130 -7.49 14.96 -4.43
C ASN A 130 -7.66 15.03 -2.89
N ASN A 131 -8.72 14.46 -2.36
CA ASN A 131 -9.00 14.41 -0.91
C ASN A 131 -8.14 13.32 -0.22
N TRP A 132 -6.85 13.44 -0.35
CA TRP A 132 -5.86 12.57 0.29
C TRP A 132 -4.56 13.34 0.54
N ARG A 133 -3.92 13.11 1.68
CA ARG A 133 -2.66 13.77 2.04
C ARG A 133 -1.89 13.02 3.12
N LEU A 134 -0.58 13.25 3.17
CA LEU A 134 0.22 12.88 4.34
C LEU A 134 -0.26 13.64 5.57
N VAL A 135 -0.31 12.91 6.69
CA VAL A 135 -0.59 13.50 7.99
C VAL A 135 0.74 13.72 8.70
N PRO A 136 1.09 14.94 9.12
CA PRO A 136 2.30 15.17 9.90
C PRO A 136 2.25 14.43 11.24
N TRP A 137 3.44 14.18 11.74
CA TRP A 137 3.64 13.55 13.06
C TRP A 137 3.10 14.42 14.19
#